data_4d76a6f93563877d1cde5d83c99a82f2
#
_entry.id   4d76a6f93563877d1cde5d83c99a82f2
#
_cell.length_a   1.000
_cell.length_b   1.000
_cell.length_c   1.000
_cell.angle_alpha   90.00
_cell.angle_beta   90.00
_cell.angle_gamma   90.00
#
_symmetry.space_group_name_H-M   'P 1'
#
loop_
_entity.id
_entity.type
_entity.pdbx_description
1 polymer ?
#
loop_
_entity_poly.entity_id
_entity_poly.type
_entity_poly.pdbx_seq_one_letter_code
_entity_poly.pdbx_strand_id
1 'polypeptide(L)'
;MSGLYIHIPFCASKCAYCGFYSIPSTKRKADFLEALKHELVSRKDYLHGEKVETVYFGGGTPSLLHLEEIENILKTLHDCFEIDPDAEITFEANPDTLSLEYLSGLRSLGVNRLSIGIQSFFDNDLRYLSRKHDSSHALQCLDWAKEAGFENISIDLIYGLPTSDADQWNRNLDLFFELDIPHLSAYALTLEPNAVLTKQIEMGKAMPISEEDSIRDYEILCRRAAEHGYVHYEISNFSQPGMHSRHNTSYWFGIPYAGFGPSAHSYDGKSRQWNVSSLERYLEASSVIARSVATRQSTVAEKEILSPEQQYDEYVMLRLRTMWGIDLKYMKREMGNRFSSHCEQKAQPLIAQGRLSQNKEILYLNDDQMLFADGIAEELFW
;
A
#
# COMPACT_ATOMS: atom_id res chain seq x y z
N MET A 1 5.67 -18.89 -0.04
CA MET A 1 4.81 -17.67 -0.10
C MET A 1 5.65 -16.50 -0.53
N SER A 2 5.23 -15.79 -1.58
CA SER A 2 5.90 -14.56 -2.00
C SER A 2 4.93 -13.64 -2.76
N GLY A 3 5.34 -12.37 -2.96
CA GLY A 3 4.55 -11.38 -3.68
C GLY A 3 5.32 -10.71 -4.82
N LEU A 4 4.60 -10.21 -5.82
CA LEU A 4 5.16 -9.34 -6.88
C LEU A 4 4.48 -7.97 -6.81
N TYR A 5 5.27 -6.91 -6.84
CA TYR A 5 4.81 -5.53 -6.91
C TYR A 5 5.28 -4.88 -8.22
N ILE A 6 4.36 -4.33 -8.97
CA ILE A 6 4.64 -3.67 -10.25
C ILE A 6 4.34 -2.18 -10.11
N HIS A 7 5.40 -1.36 -10.09
CA HIS A 7 5.28 0.08 -9.97
C HIS A 7 5.08 0.73 -11.34
N ILE A 8 3.89 1.29 -11.56
CA ILE A 8 3.57 2.07 -12.76
C ILE A 8 3.75 3.55 -12.45
N PRO A 9 4.81 4.22 -12.96
CA PRO A 9 5.19 5.56 -12.50
C PRO A 9 4.37 6.70 -13.11
N PHE A 10 3.31 6.42 -13.84
CA PHE A 10 2.57 7.44 -14.59
C PHE A 10 1.31 7.89 -13.85
N CYS A 11 1.04 9.21 -13.87
CA CYS A 11 -0.23 9.81 -13.45
C CYS A 11 -0.75 10.72 -14.55
N ALA A 12 -2.07 10.85 -14.65
CA ALA A 12 -2.70 11.84 -15.56
C ALA A 12 -2.44 13.28 -15.07
N SER A 13 -2.33 13.45 -13.73
CA SER A 13 -1.90 14.68 -13.04
C SER A 13 -1.36 14.30 -11.67
N LYS A 14 -0.48 15.11 -11.10
CA LYS A 14 0.01 14.89 -9.74
C LYS A 14 -0.96 15.54 -8.75
N CYS A 15 -1.53 14.75 -7.84
CA CYS A 15 -2.34 15.22 -6.73
C CYS A 15 -1.53 16.10 -5.79
N ALA A 16 -2.15 17.12 -5.18
CA ALA A 16 -1.44 18.11 -4.39
C ALA A 16 -0.74 17.53 -3.15
N TYR A 17 -1.26 16.45 -2.59
CA TYR A 17 -0.78 15.79 -1.36
C TYR A 17 0.18 14.63 -1.59
N CYS A 18 0.27 14.10 -2.84
CA CYS A 18 0.90 12.80 -3.10
C CYS A 18 2.43 12.84 -3.00
N GLY A 19 2.99 12.00 -2.12
CA GLY A 19 4.43 11.76 -1.95
C GLY A 19 5.01 10.64 -2.82
N PHE A 20 4.18 9.80 -3.43
CA PHE A 20 4.65 8.68 -4.24
C PHE A 20 5.42 9.14 -5.47
N TYR A 21 6.41 8.31 -5.86
CA TYR A 21 7.13 8.55 -7.10
C TYR A 21 6.19 8.37 -8.30
N SER A 22 5.88 9.46 -8.97
CA SER A 22 5.03 9.47 -10.15
C SER A 22 5.36 10.64 -11.07
N ILE A 23 5.06 10.47 -12.37
CA ILE A 23 5.36 11.42 -13.44
C ILE A 23 4.05 11.79 -14.14
N PRO A 24 3.68 13.09 -14.21
CA PRO A 24 2.45 13.54 -14.85
C PRO A 24 2.59 13.56 -16.39
N SER A 25 3.07 12.46 -16.98
CA SER A 25 3.28 12.32 -18.42
C SER A 25 3.42 10.86 -18.81
N THR A 26 2.77 10.45 -19.87
CA THR A 26 2.85 9.10 -20.46
C THR A 26 3.76 9.00 -21.69
N LYS A 27 4.52 10.06 -22.05
CA LYS A 27 5.34 10.13 -23.26
C LYS A 27 6.38 9.00 -23.37
N ARG A 28 6.90 8.51 -22.24
CA ARG A 28 7.89 7.44 -22.20
C ARG A 28 7.31 6.08 -21.80
N LYS A 29 5.96 5.91 -21.92
CA LYS A 29 5.28 4.68 -21.49
C LYS A 29 5.75 3.44 -22.27
N ALA A 30 5.90 3.54 -23.57
CA ALA A 30 6.40 2.43 -24.39
C ALA A 30 7.82 2.00 -23.99
N ASP A 31 8.74 2.96 -23.81
CA ASP A 31 10.11 2.68 -23.37
C ASP A 31 10.12 2.04 -21.97
N PHE A 32 9.24 2.50 -21.10
CA PHE A 32 9.09 1.94 -19.75
C PHE A 32 8.61 0.48 -19.80
N LEU A 33 7.62 0.16 -20.61
CA LEU A 33 7.09 -1.20 -20.72
C LEU A 33 8.15 -2.19 -21.22
N GLU A 34 8.96 -1.80 -22.19
CA GLU A 34 10.11 -2.60 -22.63
C GLU A 34 11.16 -2.76 -21.53
N ALA A 35 11.47 -1.69 -20.80
CA ALA A 35 12.41 -1.73 -19.69
C ALA A 35 11.90 -2.63 -18.54
N LEU A 36 10.61 -2.55 -18.21
CA LEU A 36 9.96 -3.40 -17.22
C LEU A 36 10.03 -4.88 -17.60
N LYS A 37 9.77 -5.20 -18.87
CA LYS A 37 9.89 -6.57 -19.38
C LYS A 37 11.32 -7.11 -19.23
N HIS A 38 12.33 -6.31 -19.57
CA HIS A 38 13.73 -6.69 -19.38
C HIS A 38 14.06 -6.92 -17.89
N GLU A 39 13.56 -6.08 -17.00
CA GLU A 39 13.78 -6.24 -15.57
C GLU A 39 13.13 -7.53 -15.06
N LEU A 40 11.86 -7.81 -15.43
CA LEU A 40 11.15 -9.04 -15.05
C LEU A 40 11.96 -10.29 -15.43
N VAL A 41 12.42 -10.36 -16.68
CA VAL A 41 13.22 -11.49 -17.18
C VAL A 41 14.56 -11.59 -16.44
N SER A 42 15.25 -10.47 -16.22
CA SER A 42 16.58 -10.45 -15.59
C SER A 42 16.57 -10.82 -14.11
N ARG A 43 15.43 -10.61 -13.43
CA ARG A 43 15.26 -10.85 -11.98
C ARG A 43 14.31 -12.00 -11.64
N LYS A 44 13.98 -12.86 -12.61
CA LYS A 44 13.07 -14.00 -12.43
C LYS A 44 13.47 -14.95 -11.28
N ASP A 45 14.77 -15.04 -10.99
CA ASP A 45 15.30 -15.92 -9.94
C ASP A 45 15.39 -15.25 -8.56
N TYR A 46 14.94 -13.99 -8.42
CA TYR A 46 15.05 -13.22 -7.17
C TYR A 46 14.33 -13.88 -5.99
N LEU A 47 13.19 -14.50 -6.23
CA LEU A 47 12.39 -15.20 -5.20
C LEU A 47 12.77 -16.69 -5.07
N HIS A 48 13.89 -17.12 -5.66
CA HIS A 48 14.43 -18.49 -5.52
C HIS A 48 13.44 -19.61 -5.89
N GLY A 49 12.51 -19.36 -6.82
CA GLY A 49 11.49 -20.32 -7.23
C GLY A 49 10.33 -20.48 -6.24
N GLU A 50 10.19 -19.56 -5.28
CA GLU A 50 9.01 -19.56 -4.42
C GLU A 50 7.74 -19.25 -5.20
N LYS A 51 6.66 -19.95 -4.85
CA LYS A 51 5.33 -19.73 -5.43
C LYS A 51 4.80 -18.35 -5.07
N VAL A 52 4.35 -17.61 -6.08
CA VAL A 52 3.80 -16.26 -5.96
C VAL A 52 2.30 -16.34 -5.65
N GLU A 53 1.89 -15.80 -4.51
CA GLU A 53 0.49 -15.80 -4.06
C GLU A 53 -0.21 -14.45 -4.27
N THR A 54 0.57 -13.39 -4.52
CA THR A 54 0.01 -12.07 -4.77
C THR A 54 0.75 -11.32 -5.86
N VAL A 55 0.01 -10.62 -6.73
CA VAL A 55 0.53 -9.67 -7.71
C VAL A 55 -0.18 -8.34 -7.49
N TYR A 56 0.57 -7.26 -7.37
CA TYR A 56 0.02 -5.94 -7.07
C TYR A 56 0.53 -4.91 -8.09
N PHE A 57 -0.38 -4.31 -8.83
CA PHE A 57 -0.11 -3.19 -9.71
C PHE A 57 -0.42 -1.88 -8.98
N GLY A 58 0.61 -1.08 -8.69
CA GLY A 58 0.46 0.16 -7.93
C GLY A 58 1.38 1.28 -8.38
N GLY A 59 1.48 2.31 -7.55
CA GLY A 59 2.44 3.40 -7.70
C GLY A 59 1.82 4.74 -8.10
N GLY A 60 1.87 5.10 -9.37
CA GLY A 60 1.20 6.30 -9.88
C GLY A 60 -0.28 6.04 -10.15
N THR A 61 -0.60 5.59 -11.36
CA THR A 61 -1.97 5.28 -11.78
C THR A 61 -1.91 4.12 -12.79
N PRO A 62 -1.93 2.86 -12.34
CA PRO A 62 -1.90 1.70 -13.23
C PRO A 62 -3.01 1.71 -14.29
N SER A 63 -4.17 2.27 -13.98
CA SER A 63 -5.31 2.38 -14.89
C SER A 63 -5.12 3.36 -16.07
N LEU A 64 -3.91 3.92 -16.24
CA LEU A 64 -3.48 4.60 -17.47
C LEU A 64 -2.88 3.63 -18.53
N LEU A 65 -2.70 2.37 -18.17
CA LEU A 65 -2.29 1.33 -19.10
C LEU A 65 -3.50 0.86 -19.91
N HIS A 66 -3.26 0.54 -21.20
CA HIS A 66 -4.25 -0.14 -22.02
C HIS A 66 -4.33 -1.63 -21.65
N LEU A 67 -5.45 -2.27 -21.88
CA LEU A 67 -5.65 -3.70 -21.57
C LEU A 67 -4.60 -4.60 -22.23
N GLU A 68 -4.22 -4.32 -23.47
CA GLU A 68 -3.14 -5.04 -24.17
C GLU A 68 -1.77 -4.91 -23.48
N GLU A 69 -1.48 -3.71 -22.91
CA GLU A 69 -0.24 -3.48 -22.17
C GLU A 69 -0.21 -4.30 -20.88
N ILE A 70 -1.36 -4.37 -20.18
CA ILE A 70 -1.54 -5.17 -18.95
C ILE A 70 -1.42 -6.67 -19.26
N GLU A 71 -2.08 -7.14 -20.33
CA GLU A 71 -1.99 -8.52 -20.79
C GLU A 71 -0.54 -8.93 -21.07
N ASN A 72 0.24 -8.08 -21.74
CA ASN A 72 1.65 -8.32 -22.00
C ASN A 72 2.50 -8.39 -20.74
N ILE A 73 2.22 -7.55 -19.71
CA ILE A 73 2.89 -7.63 -18.42
C ILE A 73 2.53 -8.94 -17.72
N LEU A 74 1.23 -9.27 -17.60
CA LEU A 74 0.75 -10.50 -16.95
C LEU A 74 1.33 -11.75 -17.63
N LYS A 75 1.37 -11.79 -18.96
CA LYS A 75 2.02 -12.88 -19.69
C LYS A 75 3.50 -13.01 -19.33
N THR A 76 4.24 -11.90 -19.29
CA THR A 76 5.66 -11.91 -18.90
C THR A 76 5.84 -12.39 -17.45
N LEU A 77 4.94 -12.02 -16.54
CA LEU A 77 4.95 -12.49 -15.15
C LEU A 77 4.75 -14.01 -15.10
N HIS A 78 3.77 -14.56 -15.81
CA HIS A 78 3.55 -16.02 -15.90
C HIS A 78 4.70 -16.77 -16.55
N ASP A 79 5.39 -16.17 -17.54
CA ASP A 79 6.56 -16.76 -18.17
C ASP A 79 7.79 -16.79 -17.23
N CYS A 80 7.87 -15.88 -16.25
CA CYS A 80 9.02 -15.71 -15.36
C CYS A 80 8.83 -16.30 -13.96
N PHE A 81 7.59 -16.40 -13.46
CA PHE A 81 7.28 -16.78 -12.08
C PHE A 81 6.19 -17.85 -12.00
N GLU A 82 6.27 -18.73 -11.02
CA GLU A 82 5.20 -19.67 -10.69
C GLU A 82 4.12 -18.95 -9.89
N ILE A 83 3.10 -18.43 -10.58
CA ILE A 83 1.98 -17.72 -9.95
C ILE A 83 0.90 -18.74 -9.56
N ASP A 84 0.43 -18.67 -8.30
CA ASP A 84 -0.67 -19.50 -7.81
C ASP A 84 -1.93 -19.25 -8.64
N PRO A 85 -2.67 -20.29 -9.08
CA PRO A 85 -3.97 -20.10 -9.75
C PRO A 85 -4.96 -19.28 -8.93
N ASP A 86 -4.87 -19.33 -7.60
CA ASP A 86 -5.71 -18.57 -6.66
C ASP A 86 -5.01 -17.31 -6.13
N ALA A 87 -3.99 -16.79 -6.85
CA ALA A 87 -3.28 -15.58 -6.48
C ALA A 87 -4.22 -14.37 -6.42
N GLU A 88 -4.03 -13.52 -5.40
CA GLU A 88 -4.63 -12.19 -5.40
C GLU A 88 -3.92 -11.31 -6.43
N ILE A 89 -4.62 -10.87 -7.46
CA ILE A 89 -4.11 -9.92 -8.45
C ILE A 89 -4.82 -8.60 -8.24
N THR A 90 -4.15 -7.68 -7.52
CA THR A 90 -4.67 -6.35 -7.19
C THR A 90 -4.27 -5.31 -8.24
N PHE A 91 -5.19 -4.42 -8.56
CA PHE A 91 -4.98 -3.33 -9.49
C PHE A 91 -5.46 -2.00 -8.91
N GLU A 92 -4.54 -1.03 -8.75
CA GLU A 92 -4.88 0.33 -8.33
C GLU A 92 -5.48 1.13 -9.49
N ALA A 93 -6.49 1.93 -9.18
CA ALA A 93 -7.17 2.75 -10.17
C ALA A 93 -7.65 4.09 -9.60
N ASN A 94 -7.77 5.09 -10.48
CA ASN A 94 -8.47 6.33 -10.20
C ASN A 94 -9.85 6.33 -10.85
N PRO A 95 -10.90 6.88 -10.22
CA PRO A 95 -12.25 6.93 -10.80
C PRO A 95 -12.28 7.50 -12.22
N ASP A 96 -11.54 8.59 -12.49
CA ASP A 96 -11.50 9.29 -13.78
C ASP A 96 -10.87 8.49 -14.94
N THR A 97 -10.30 7.31 -14.66
CA THR A 97 -9.67 6.43 -15.65
C THR A 97 -10.45 5.13 -15.86
N LEU A 98 -11.57 4.95 -15.17
CA LEU A 98 -12.37 3.73 -15.22
C LEU A 98 -13.59 3.86 -16.13
N SER A 99 -13.95 2.76 -16.75
CA SER A 99 -15.23 2.55 -17.45
C SER A 99 -15.63 1.09 -17.27
N LEU A 100 -16.92 0.77 -17.47
CA LEU A 100 -17.41 -0.61 -17.41
C LEU A 100 -16.64 -1.52 -18.38
N GLU A 101 -16.36 -1.06 -19.59
CA GLU A 101 -15.61 -1.82 -20.60
C GLU A 101 -14.18 -2.13 -20.11
N TYR A 102 -13.48 -1.12 -19.57
CA TYR A 102 -12.14 -1.29 -19.04
C TYR A 102 -12.08 -2.27 -17.86
N LEU A 103 -13.02 -2.13 -16.93
CA LEU A 103 -13.12 -3.02 -15.75
C LEU A 103 -13.46 -4.47 -16.16
N SER A 104 -14.38 -4.66 -17.11
CA SER A 104 -14.68 -5.99 -17.68
C SER A 104 -13.46 -6.61 -18.35
N GLY A 105 -12.65 -5.79 -19.05
CA GLY A 105 -11.38 -6.21 -19.62
C GLY A 105 -10.36 -6.63 -18.55
N LEU A 106 -10.18 -5.84 -17.48
CA LEU A 106 -9.31 -6.20 -16.36
C LEU A 106 -9.73 -7.53 -15.72
N ARG A 107 -11.04 -7.72 -15.51
CA ARG A 107 -11.59 -8.97 -14.96
C ARG A 107 -11.26 -10.16 -15.84
N SER A 108 -11.39 -10.00 -17.17
CA SER A 108 -11.07 -11.03 -18.17
C SER A 108 -9.59 -11.40 -18.20
N LEU A 109 -8.70 -10.46 -17.85
CA LEU A 109 -7.25 -10.68 -17.74
C LEU A 109 -6.85 -11.35 -16.41
N GLY A 110 -7.81 -11.65 -15.52
CA GLY A 110 -7.55 -12.33 -14.26
C GLY A 110 -7.33 -11.40 -13.06
N VAL A 111 -7.43 -10.07 -13.23
CA VAL A 111 -7.46 -9.15 -12.08
C VAL A 111 -8.69 -9.50 -11.24
N ASN A 112 -8.48 -9.73 -9.92
CA ASN A 112 -9.54 -10.19 -9.03
C ASN A 112 -9.76 -9.30 -7.81
N ARG A 113 -8.90 -8.26 -7.62
CA ARG A 113 -9.05 -7.24 -6.59
C ARG A 113 -8.79 -5.85 -7.18
N LEU A 114 -9.62 -4.87 -6.80
CA LEU A 114 -9.43 -3.45 -7.13
C LEU A 114 -9.08 -2.65 -5.88
N SER A 115 -8.22 -1.63 -6.02
CA SER A 115 -8.03 -0.56 -5.04
C SER A 115 -8.31 0.77 -5.73
N ILE A 116 -9.40 1.44 -5.35
CA ILE A 116 -9.88 2.63 -6.06
C ILE A 116 -9.70 3.87 -5.19
N GLY A 117 -8.88 4.80 -5.64
CA GLY A 117 -8.59 6.05 -4.94
C GLY A 117 -9.74 7.04 -4.99
N ILE A 118 -10.78 6.83 -4.19
CA ILE A 118 -11.96 7.70 -4.06
C ILE A 118 -11.57 8.99 -3.32
N GLN A 119 -10.88 8.88 -2.21
CA GLN A 119 -10.39 9.91 -1.30
C GLN A 119 -11.49 10.61 -0.48
N SER A 120 -12.59 10.99 -1.07
CA SER A 120 -13.80 11.53 -0.44
C SER A 120 -14.99 11.43 -1.40
N PHE A 121 -16.20 11.37 -0.86
CA PHE A 121 -17.45 11.49 -1.62
C PHE A 121 -17.98 12.94 -1.67
N PHE A 122 -17.14 13.92 -1.32
CA PHE A 122 -17.51 15.34 -1.31
C PHE A 122 -16.59 16.18 -2.20
N ASP A 123 -17.18 16.97 -3.10
CA ASP A 123 -16.46 17.76 -4.11
C ASP A 123 -15.54 18.84 -3.54
N ASN A 124 -15.86 19.41 -2.34
CA ASN A 124 -14.97 20.34 -1.66
C ASN A 124 -13.64 19.70 -1.27
N ASP A 125 -13.67 18.47 -0.76
CA ASP A 125 -12.48 17.69 -0.40
C ASP A 125 -11.69 17.32 -1.64
N LEU A 126 -12.36 16.79 -2.67
CA LEU A 126 -11.74 16.41 -3.94
C LEU A 126 -11.03 17.60 -4.60
N ARG A 127 -11.62 18.79 -4.57
CA ARG A 127 -10.99 20.03 -5.06
C ARG A 127 -9.77 20.43 -4.23
N TYR A 128 -9.85 20.34 -2.89
CA TYR A 128 -8.73 20.61 -2.00
C TYR A 128 -7.54 19.68 -2.29
N LEU A 129 -7.82 18.39 -2.51
CA LEU A 129 -6.85 17.35 -2.86
C LEU A 129 -6.35 17.44 -4.32
N SER A 130 -6.92 18.34 -5.13
CA SER A 130 -6.64 18.45 -6.58
C SER A 130 -6.95 17.18 -7.35
N ARG A 131 -8.04 16.46 -6.97
CA ARG A 131 -8.54 15.29 -7.70
C ARG A 131 -9.27 15.75 -8.98
N LYS A 132 -9.22 14.91 -10.02
CA LYS A 132 -9.87 15.18 -11.31
C LYS A 132 -11.32 14.72 -11.36
N HIS A 133 -11.63 13.63 -10.65
CA HIS A 133 -12.99 13.14 -10.55
C HIS A 133 -13.80 13.95 -9.53
N ASP A 134 -15.11 13.93 -9.65
CA ASP A 134 -16.09 14.43 -8.71
C ASP A 134 -16.79 13.27 -7.96
N SER A 135 -17.66 13.64 -7.01
CA SER A 135 -18.42 12.69 -6.21
C SER A 135 -19.31 11.76 -7.07
N SER A 136 -19.84 12.24 -8.18
CA SER A 136 -20.69 11.43 -9.08
C SER A 136 -19.87 10.37 -9.82
N HIS A 137 -18.66 10.71 -10.27
CA HIS A 137 -17.72 9.75 -10.85
C HIS A 137 -17.25 8.72 -9.83
N ALA A 138 -17.02 9.14 -8.57
CA ALA A 138 -16.65 8.25 -7.49
C ALA A 138 -17.70 7.15 -7.26
N LEU A 139 -18.97 7.50 -7.24
CA LEU A 139 -20.07 6.52 -7.12
C LEU A 139 -20.21 5.65 -8.37
N GLN A 140 -20.21 6.28 -9.55
CA GLN A 140 -20.39 5.59 -10.82
C GLN A 140 -19.30 4.51 -11.08
N CYS A 141 -18.05 4.79 -10.74
CA CYS A 141 -16.99 3.80 -10.95
C CYS A 141 -17.14 2.56 -10.05
N LEU A 142 -17.73 2.71 -8.86
CA LEU A 142 -18.05 1.59 -7.97
C LEU A 142 -19.19 0.74 -8.51
N ASP A 143 -20.23 1.36 -9.09
CA ASP A 143 -21.29 0.64 -9.78
C ASP A 143 -20.74 -0.16 -10.96
N TRP A 144 -19.89 0.43 -11.79
CA TRP A 144 -19.22 -0.27 -12.88
C TRP A 144 -18.32 -1.42 -12.41
N ALA A 145 -17.62 -1.25 -11.29
CA ALA A 145 -16.79 -2.31 -10.73
C ALA A 145 -17.61 -3.53 -10.31
N LYS A 146 -18.76 -3.29 -9.65
CA LYS A 146 -19.70 -4.35 -9.27
C LYS A 146 -20.34 -5.00 -10.50
N GLU A 147 -20.77 -4.21 -11.49
CA GLU A 147 -21.34 -4.71 -12.75
C GLU A 147 -20.33 -5.54 -13.55
N ALA A 148 -19.04 -5.19 -13.53
CA ALA A 148 -17.96 -5.98 -14.13
C ALA A 148 -17.62 -7.27 -13.34
N GLY A 149 -18.30 -7.53 -12.21
CA GLY A 149 -18.15 -8.74 -11.41
C GLY A 149 -16.98 -8.73 -10.42
N PHE A 150 -16.53 -7.54 -9.98
CA PHE A 150 -15.59 -7.45 -8.88
C PHE A 150 -16.33 -7.51 -7.54
N GLU A 151 -15.98 -8.51 -6.72
CA GLU A 151 -16.46 -8.67 -5.36
C GLU A 151 -15.43 -8.15 -4.34
N ASN A 152 -14.13 -8.26 -4.64
CA ASN A 152 -13.04 -7.78 -3.79
C ASN A 152 -12.63 -6.36 -4.23
N ILE A 153 -13.29 -5.37 -3.65
CA ILE A 153 -13.08 -3.96 -3.92
C ILE A 153 -12.58 -3.28 -2.65
N SER A 154 -11.49 -2.54 -2.75
CA SER A 154 -11.01 -1.58 -1.77
C SER A 154 -11.29 -0.17 -2.26
N ILE A 155 -11.68 0.71 -1.37
CA ILE A 155 -11.60 2.14 -1.63
C ILE A 155 -10.63 2.81 -0.67
N ASP A 156 -10.00 3.88 -1.15
CA ASP A 156 -9.15 4.71 -0.31
C ASP A 156 -9.93 5.98 0.07
N LEU A 157 -9.97 6.31 1.37
CA LEU A 157 -10.48 7.58 1.90
C LEU A 157 -9.39 8.32 2.66
N ILE A 158 -9.47 9.66 2.66
CA ILE A 158 -8.56 10.52 3.42
C ILE A 158 -9.37 11.25 4.48
N TYR A 159 -8.93 11.15 5.73
CA TYR A 159 -9.49 11.86 6.88
C TYR A 159 -8.57 12.97 7.39
N GLY A 160 -9.06 13.81 8.32
CA GLY A 160 -8.33 14.98 8.80
C GLY A 160 -8.22 16.09 7.75
N LEU A 161 -9.15 16.13 6.81
CA LEU A 161 -9.20 17.16 5.78
C LEU A 161 -9.72 18.47 6.36
N PRO A 162 -9.03 19.61 6.18
CA PRO A 162 -9.48 20.90 6.72
C PRO A 162 -10.75 21.45 6.05
N THR A 163 -11.21 20.80 5.01
CA THR A 163 -12.47 21.06 4.31
C THR A 163 -13.63 20.22 4.83
N SER A 164 -13.37 19.29 5.75
CA SER A 164 -14.32 18.32 6.30
C SER A 164 -14.46 18.53 7.80
N ASP A 165 -15.69 18.60 8.31
CA ASP A 165 -15.98 18.49 9.72
C ASP A 165 -16.38 17.05 10.11
N ALA A 166 -16.63 16.83 11.39
CA ALA A 166 -17.04 15.52 11.91
C ALA A 166 -18.32 14.99 11.24
N ASP A 167 -19.28 15.86 10.91
CA ASP A 167 -20.52 15.47 10.26
C ASP A 167 -20.29 15.05 8.81
N GLN A 168 -19.44 15.77 8.07
CA GLN A 168 -19.08 15.40 6.71
C GLN A 168 -18.27 14.09 6.67
N TRP A 169 -17.35 13.90 7.64
CA TRP A 169 -16.63 12.63 7.77
C TRP A 169 -17.57 11.45 8.06
N ASN A 170 -18.51 11.61 9.00
CA ASN A 170 -19.53 10.59 9.25
C ASN A 170 -20.33 10.25 7.98
N ARG A 171 -20.70 11.25 7.15
CA ARG A 171 -21.41 11.02 5.89
C ARG A 171 -20.54 10.29 4.84
N ASN A 172 -19.22 10.54 4.80
CA ASN A 172 -18.30 9.74 3.98
C ASN A 172 -18.36 8.26 4.38
N LEU A 173 -18.35 7.99 5.69
CA LEU A 173 -18.43 6.61 6.23
C LEU A 173 -19.82 6.00 6.01
N ASP A 174 -20.91 6.77 6.15
CA ASP A 174 -22.27 6.31 5.84
C ASP A 174 -22.35 5.79 4.41
N LEU A 175 -21.87 6.59 3.44
CA LEU A 175 -21.83 6.19 2.02
C LEU A 175 -20.97 4.94 1.80
N PHE A 176 -19.81 4.85 2.44
CA PHE A 176 -18.98 3.66 2.36
C PHE A 176 -19.72 2.39 2.82
N PHE A 177 -20.36 2.45 3.99
CA PHE A 177 -21.10 1.30 4.53
C PHE A 177 -22.37 0.98 3.73
N GLU A 178 -23.11 2.00 3.25
CA GLU A 178 -24.28 1.80 2.38
C GLU A 178 -23.93 1.14 1.05
N LEU A 179 -22.75 1.43 0.52
CA LEU A 179 -22.24 0.81 -0.70
C LEU A 179 -21.79 -0.64 -0.50
N ASP A 180 -21.75 -1.14 0.73
CA ASP A 180 -21.31 -2.51 1.07
C ASP A 180 -19.97 -2.88 0.42
N ILE A 181 -18.98 -1.98 0.51
CA ILE A 181 -17.63 -2.19 -0.02
C ILE A 181 -16.83 -2.99 0.99
N PRO A 182 -16.25 -4.16 0.62
CA PRO A 182 -15.67 -5.08 1.61
C PRO A 182 -14.38 -4.62 2.26
N HIS A 183 -13.71 -3.60 1.72
CA HIS A 183 -12.41 -3.13 2.22
C HIS A 183 -12.27 -1.61 2.14
N LEU A 184 -11.72 -1.02 3.19
CA LEU A 184 -11.40 0.40 3.29
C LEU A 184 -9.93 0.60 3.64
N SER A 185 -9.23 1.39 2.83
CA SER A 185 -7.96 2.01 3.20
C SER A 185 -8.24 3.46 3.61
N ALA A 186 -8.00 3.82 4.86
CA ALA A 186 -8.23 5.17 5.36
C ALA A 186 -6.91 5.77 5.88
N TYR A 187 -6.52 6.89 5.30
CA TYR A 187 -5.27 7.56 5.58
C TYR A 187 -5.51 8.94 6.19
N ALA A 188 -4.74 9.29 7.23
CA ALA A 188 -4.65 10.68 7.65
C ALA A 188 -4.03 11.52 6.52
N LEU A 189 -4.56 12.71 6.27
CA LEU A 189 -3.86 13.64 5.40
C LEU A 189 -2.54 14.04 6.05
N THR A 190 -1.43 13.62 5.44
CA THR A 190 -0.08 13.97 5.87
C THR A 190 0.58 14.96 4.92
N LEU A 191 1.48 15.81 5.47
CA LEU A 191 2.23 16.79 4.68
C LEU A 191 3.57 16.21 4.24
N GLU A 192 3.61 15.70 3.03
CA GLU A 192 4.88 15.27 2.42
C GLU A 192 5.74 16.48 2.08
N PRO A 193 7.04 16.53 2.46
CA PRO A 193 7.90 17.72 2.33
C PRO A 193 7.97 18.30 0.91
N ASN A 194 7.87 17.44 -0.11
CA ASN A 194 7.95 17.83 -1.52
C ASN A 194 6.59 18.00 -2.21
N ALA A 195 5.48 17.78 -1.49
CA ALA A 195 4.14 17.90 -2.05
C ALA A 195 3.78 19.37 -2.33
N VAL A 196 2.92 19.55 -3.34
CA VAL A 196 2.43 20.87 -3.70
C VAL A 196 1.61 21.48 -2.57
N LEU A 197 0.80 20.65 -1.89
CA LEU A 197 -0.06 21.07 -0.79
C LEU A 197 0.74 21.63 0.38
N THR A 198 1.86 20.99 0.76
CA THR A 198 2.76 21.49 1.82
C THR A 198 3.23 22.89 1.54
N LYS A 199 3.70 23.15 0.30
CA LYS A 199 4.14 24.48 -0.13
C LYS A 199 3.00 25.49 -0.16
N GLN A 200 1.79 25.07 -0.54
CA GLN A 200 0.61 25.95 -0.54
C GLN A 200 0.20 26.35 0.87
N ILE A 201 0.26 25.44 1.84
CA ILE A 201 -0.01 25.72 3.26
C ILE A 201 1.05 26.68 3.82
N GLU A 202 2.32 26.41 3.59
CA GLU A 202 3.44 27.29 4.02
C GLU A 202 3.32 28.72 3.46
N MET A 203 2.77 28.87 2.25
CA MET A 203 2.51 30.16 1.61
C MET A 203 1.18 30.82 2.04
N GLY A 204 0.39 30.18 2.92
CA GLY A 204 -0.94 30.64 3.30
C GLY A 204 -1.99 30.59 2.17
N LYS A 205 -1.78 29.75 1.15
CA LYS A 205 -2.67 29.58 -0.02
C LYS A 205 -3.64 28.40 0.14
N ALA A 206 -3.41 27.51 1.09
CA ALA A 206 -4.28 26.41 1.45
C ALA A 206 -4.48 26.39 2.98
N MET A 207 -5.60 25.83 3.43
CA MET A 207 -5.90 25.66 4.86
C MET A 207 -4.92 24.66 5.49
N PRO A 208 -4.41 24.94 6.70
CA PRO A 208 -3.56 23.98 7.42
C PRO A 208 -4.38 22.78 7.90
N ILE A 209 -3.73 21.63 8.03
CA ILE A 209 -4.30 20.45 8.70
C ILE A 209 -4.25 20.63 10.21
N SER A 210 -5.23 20.02 10.90
CA SER A 210 -5.33 19.95 12.36
C SER A 210 -5.07 18.52 12.82
N GLU A 211 -4.14 18.37 13.77
CA GLU A 211 -3.88 17.08 14.41
C GLU A 211 -5.09 16.62 15.23
N GLU A 212 -5.75 17.56 15.93
CA GLU A 212 -6.96 17.28 16.71
C GLU A 212 -8.10 16.75 15.84
N ASP A 213 -8.29 17.33 14.65
CA ASP A 213 -9.29 16.84 13.68
C ASP A 213 -8.93 15.47 13.15
N SER A 214 -7.66 15.22 12.89
CA SER A 214 -7.19 13.91 12.43
C SER A 214 -7.40 12.81 13.48
N ILE A 215 -7.11 13.09 14.76
CA ILE A 215 -7.35 12.16 15.87
C ILE A 215 -8.85 11.89 16.03
N ARG A 216 -9.67 12.94 16.06
CA ARG A 216 -11.13 12.82 16.14
C ARG A 216 -11.70 11.94 15.01
N ASP A 217 -11.28 12.20 13.78
CA ASP A 217 -11.79 11.48 12.60
C ASP A 217 -11.36 10.01 12.61
N TYR A 218 -10.15 9.73 13.10
CA TYR A 218 -9.69 8.36 13.32
C TYR A 218 -10.51 7.62 14.39
N GLU A 219 -10.80 8.25 15.51
CA GLU A 219 -11.64 7.66 16.55
C GLU A 219 -13.06 7.37 16.04
N ILE A 220 -13.63 8.30 15.24
CA ILE A 220 -14.92 8.08 14.56
C ILE A 220 -14.83 6.87 13.64
N LEU A 221 -13.78 6.77 12.82
CA LEU A 221 -13.56 5.67 11.89
C LEU A 221 -13.51 4.32 12.61
N CYS A 222 -12.65 4.18 13.62
CA CYS A 222 -12.49 2.92 14.35
C CYS A 222 -13.81 2.46 14.98
N ARG A 223 -14.53 3.38 15.66
CA ARG A 223 -15.83 3.09 16.25
C ARG A 223 -16.87 2.67 15.19
N ARG A 224 -16.99 3.43 14.09
CA ARG A 224 -17.97 3.15 13.01
C ARG A 224 -17.64 1.85 12.28
N ALA A 225 -16.37 1.55 12.03
CA ALA A 225 -15.95 0.29 11.43
C ALA A 225 -16.36 -0.91 12.31
N ALA A 226 -16.11 -0.83 13.60
CA ALA A 226 -16.50 -1.87 14.57
C ALA A 226 -18.04 -2.05 14.64
N GLU A 227 -18.83 -0.95 14.68
CA GLU A 227 -20.29 -0.98 14.65
C GLU A 227 -20.86 -1.69 13.43
N HIS A 228 -20.16 -1.62 12.28
CA HIS A 228 -20.55 -2.28 11.01
C HIS A 228 -19.86 -3.63 10.78
N GLY A 229 -19.16 -4.17 11.79
CA GLY A 229 -18.54 -5.49 11.72
C GLY A 229 -17.27 -5.58 10.88
N TYR A 230 -16.63 -4.45 10.56
CA TYR A 230 -15.34 -4.44 9.91
C TYR A 230 -14.22 -4.69 10.92
N VAL A 231 -13.24 -5.44 10.47
CA VAL A 231 -12.03 -5.75 11.25
C VAL A 231 -10.96 -4.69 10.93
N HIS A 232 -10.49 -3.99 11.95
CA HIS A 232 -9.31 -3.13 11.88
C HIS A 232 -8.07 -4.03 11.94
N TYR A 233 -7.57 -4.47 10.78
CA TYR A 233 -6.53 -5.49 10.74
C TYR A 233 -5.10 -4.95 10.70
N GLU A 234 -4.93 -3.68 10.30
CA GLU A 234 -3.67 -2.95 10.39
C GLU A 234 -3.94 -1.43 10.38
N ILE A 235 -2.94 -0.63 10.68
CA ILE A 235 -3.04 0.79 11.05
C ILE A 235 -3.96 1.66 10.16
N SER A 236 -4.02 1.37 8.85
CA SER A 236 -4.80 2.16 7.89
C SER A 236 -5.91 1.37 7.19
N ASN A 237 -6.02 0.06 7.45
CA ASN A 237 -6.90 -0.79 6.67
C ASN A 237 -7.95 -1.52 7.52
N PHE A 238 -9.17 -1.47 7.03
CA PHE A 238 -10.36 -2.08 7.60
C PHE A 238 -11.04 -2.97 6.57
N SER A 239 -11.54 -4.12 6.97
CA SER A 239 -12.24 -4.98 6.02
C SER A 239 -13.34 -5.81 6.67
N GLN A 240 -14.29 -6.26 5.87
CA GLN A 240 -15.16 -7.36 6.26
C GLN A 240 -14.31 -8.61 6.61
N PRO A 241 -14.77 -9.49 7.50
CA PRO A 241 -14.05 -10.71 7.86
C PRO A 241 -13.63 -11.53 6.64
N GLY A 242 -12.34 -11.86 6.52
CA GLY A 242 -11.80 -12.62 5.40
C GLY A 242 -11.48 -11.82 4.13
N MET A 243 -11.73 -10.49 4.11
CA MET A 243 -11.50 -9.62 2.95
C MET A 243 -10.25 -8.74 3.10
N HIS A 244 -9.29 -9.13 3.95
CA HIS A 244 -8.00 -8.44 4.09
C HIS A 244 -7.23 -8.47 2.77
N SER A 245 -6.54 -7.39 2.43
CA SER A 245 -5.59 -7.41 1.31
C SER A 245 -4.46 -8.41 1.61
N ARG A 246 -4.37 -9.47 0.83
CA ARG A 246 -3.32 -10.50 1.02
C ARG A 246 -1.94 -9.92 0.76
N HIS A 247 -1.83 -9.07 -0.26
CA HIS A 247 -0.56 -8.45 -0.61
C HIS A 247 -0.07 -7.50 0.49
N ASN A 248 -0.92 -6.57 0.98
CA ASN A 248 -0.54 -5.65 2.05
C ASN A 248 -0.24 -6.40 3.35
N THR A 249 -1.05 -7.41 3.67
CA THR A 249 -0.83 -8.27 4.84
C THR A 249 0.52 -8.96 4.78
N SER A 250 0.99 -9.39 3.60
CA SER A 250 2.28 -10.06 3.44
C SER A 250 3.47 -9.20 3.89
N TYR A 251 3.41 -7.88 3.68
CA TYR A 251 4.44 -6.96 4.16
C TYR A 251 4.56 -6.95 5.70
N TRP A 252 3.40 -6.93 6.38
CA TRP A 252 3.35 -6.95 7.85
C TRP A 252 3.89 -8.25 8.46
N PHE A 253 3.84 -9.34 7.69
CA PHE A 253 4.39 -10.63 8.10
C PHE A 253 5.85 -10.85 7.66
N GLY A 254 6.47 -9.89 6.98
CA GLY A 254 7.84 -10.02 6.48
C GLY A 254 7.99 -11.10 5.41
N ILE A 255 6.93 -11.34 4.63
CA ILE A 255 6.94 -12.28 3.51
C ILE A 255 7.82 -11.71 2.37
N PRO A 256 8.69 -12.52 1.75
CA PRO A 256 9.49 -12.08 0.62
C PRO A 256 8.65 -11.56 -0.55
N TYR A 257 9.13 -10.50 -1.19
CA TYR A 257 8.51 -9.95 -2.39
C TYR A 257 9.53 -9.34 -3.33
N ALA A 258 9.20 -9.32 -4.61
CA ALA A 258 9.99 -8.66 -5.64
C ALA A 258 9.21 -7.48 -6.23
N GLY A 259 9.80 -6.29 -6.14
CA GLY A 259 9.26 -5.09 -6.76
C GLY A 259 9.98 -4.76 -8.07
N PHE A 260 9.21 -4.33 -9.07
CA PHE A 260 9.65 -4.00 -10.41
C PHE A 260 9.18 -2.61 -10.81
N GLY A 261 9.97 -1.92 -11.62
CA GLY A 261 9.73 -0.54 -12.01
C GLY A 261 10.50 0.47 -11.13
N PRO A 262 10.58 1.75 -11.54
CA PRO A 262 11.33 2.77 -10.82
C PRO A 262 10.74 2.99 -9.43
N SER A 263 11.61 3.18 -8.43
CA SER A 263 11.26 3.31 -6.99
C SER A 263 10.68 2.07 -6.31
N ALA A 264 10.52 0.94 -7.00
CA ALA A 264 10.01 -0.29 -6.40
C ALA A 264 11.02 -0.88 -5.41
N HIS A 265 10.52 -1.34 -4.28
CA HIS A 265 11.29 -2.03 -3.25
C HIS A 265 11.12 -3.54 -3.38
N SER A 266 12.11 -4.30 -2.88
CA SER A 266 12.08 -5.75 -2.81
C SER A 266 12.68 -6.22 -1.49
N TYR A 267 12.22 -7.37 -1.00
CA TYR A 267 12.71 -8.01 0.22
C TYR A 267 12.81 -9.51 0.01
N ASP A 268 13.95 -10.10 0.37
CA ASP A 268 14.22 -11.54 0.20
C ASP A 268 14.22 -12.33 1.53
N GLY A 269 13.69 -11.73 2.60
CA GLY A 269 13.71 -12.29 3.95
C GLY A 269 14.95 -11.91 4.77
N LYS A 270 15.99 -11.32 4.16
CA LYS A 270 17.25 -10.96 4.83
C LYS A 270 17.81 -9.62 4.38
N SER A 271 17.53 -9.23 3.17
CA SER A 271 18.02 -7.99 2.59
C SER A 271 16.91 -7.24 1.88
N ARG A 272 17.02 -5.93 1.89
CA ARG A 272 16.19 -5.03 1.11
C ARG A 272 16.98 -4.47 -0.05
N GLN A 273 16.29 -4.21 -1.13
CA GLN A 273 16.81 -3.45 -2.24
C GLN A 273 15.72 -2.62 -2.87
N TRP A 274 16.10 -1.52 -3.51
CA TRP A 274 15.16 -0.66 -4.21
C TRP A 274 15.72 -0.15 -5.51
N ASN A 275 14.83 0.07 -6.44
CA ASN A 275 15.15 0.61 -7.74
C ASN A 275 15.34 2.13 -7.68
N VAL A 276 16.04 2.68 -8.65
CA VAL A 276 16.23 4.13 -8.78
C VAL A 276 14.89 4.86 -8.90
N SER A 277 14.70 5.95 -8.14
CA SER A 277 13.51 6.82 -8.18
C SER A 277 13.62 7.86 -9.30
N SER A 278 13.93 7.41 -10.52
CA SER A 278 14.03 8.23 -11.74
C SER A 278 13.76 7.36 -12.95
N LEU A 279 12.77 7.74 -13.76
CA LEU A 279 12.44 7.00 -14.98
C LEU A 279 13.61 7.03 -15.97
N GLU A 280 14.27 8.17 -16.16
CA GLU A 280 15.40 8.31 -17.06
C GLU A 280 16.53 7.34 -16.69
N ARG A 281 16.94 7.33 -15.42
CA ARG A 281 17.99 6.43 -14.91
C ARG A 281 17.57 4.96 -14.98
N TYR A 282 16.29 4.67 -14.74
CA TYR A 282 15.74 3.34 -14.86
C TYR A 282 15.82 2.82 -16.31
N LEU A 283 15.46 3.66 -17.29
CA LEU A 283 15.54 3.32 -18.73
C LEU A 283 16.99 3.15 -19.20
N GLU A 284 17.91 4.01 -18.73
CA GLU A 284 19.34 3.88 -19.01
C GLU A 284 19.89 2.54 -18.49
N ALA A 285 19.62 2.20 -17.23
CA ALA A 285 20.06 0.94 -16.64
C ALA A 285 19.51 -0.28 -17.38
N SER A 286 18.22 -0.27 -17.74
CA SER A 286 17.58 -1.34 -18.51
C SER A 286 18.20 -1.49 -19.90
N SER A 287 18.54 -0.39 -20.58
CA SER A 287 19.15 -0.44 -21.91
C SER A 287 20.54 -1.10 -21.91
N VAL A 288 21.27 -1.02 -20.81
CA VAL A 288 22.58 -1.68 -20.63
C VAL A 288 22.38 -3.17 -20.35
N ILE A 289 21.39 -3.54 -19.53
CA ILE A 289 21.03 -4.95 -19.28
C ILE A 289 20.69 -5.65 -20.61
N ALA A 290 19.91 -5.01 -21.49
CA ALA A 290 19.53 -5.56 -22.79
C ALA A 290 20.71 -5.79 -23.74
N ARG A 291 21.81 -5.03 -23.61
CA ARG A 291 22.98 -5.10 -24.51
C ARG A 291 24.06 -6.06 -24.06
N SER A 292 24.07 -6.49 -22.82
CA SER A 292 25.13 -7.34 -22.28
C SER A 292 24.64 -8.22 -21.13
N VAL A 293 24.51 -9.51 -21.41
CA VAL A 293 24.30 -10.56 -20.39
C VAL A 293 25.46 -10.63 -19.39
N ALA A 294 26.60 -10.01 -19.71
CA ALA A 294 27.84 -10.07 -18.92
C ALA A 294 28.05 -8.87 -17.97
N THR A 295 27.35 -7.75 -18.16
CA THR A 295 27.46 -6.57 -17.29
C THR A 295 26.35 -6.58 -16.25
N ARG A 296 26.73 -6.71 -14.98
CA ARG A 296 25.86 -6.61 -13.79
C ARG A 296 25.42 -5.14 -13.52
N GLN A 297 24.96 -4.41 -14.53
CA GLN A 297 24.26 -3.17 -14.26
C GLN A 297 22.80 -3.50 -13.94
N SER A 298 22.39 -3.18 -12.74
CA SER A 298 21.07 -3.45 -12.18
C SER A 298 20.23 -2.16 -12.20
N THR A 299 18.92 -2.28 -12.35
CA THR A 299 17.95 -1.20 -12.04
C THR A 299 17.94 -0.87 -10.56
N VAL A 300 18.53 -1.73 -9.73
CA VAL A 300 18.67 -1.58 -8.28
C VAL A 300 19.63 -0.44 -7.96
N ALA A 301 19.14 0.55 -7.19
CA ALA A 301 19.94 1.68 -6.72
C ALA A 301 20.83 1.29 -5.56
N GLU A 302 20.26 0.61 -4.58
CA GLU A 302 20.90 0.22 -3.33
C GLU A 302 20.41 -1.13 -2.84
N LYS A 303 21.26 -1.78 -2.03
CA LYS A 303 20.94 -3.01 -1.30
C LYS A 303 21.44 -2.89 0.13
N GLU A 304 20.57 -3.20 1.08
CA GLU A 304 20.85 -3.24 2.51
C GLU A 304 20.71 -4.68 3.02
N ILE A 305 21.68 -5.13 3.81
CA ILE A 305 21.62 -6.41 4.53
C ILE A 305 21.32 -6.08 5.99
N LEU A 306 20.17 -6.56 6.46
CA LEU A 306 19.70 -6.25 7.81
C LEU A 306 20.50 -7.02 8.86
N SER A 307 21.00 -6.31 9.87
CA SER A 307 21.56 -6.93 11.07
C SER A 307 20.46 -7.66 11.87
N PRO A 308 20.82 -8.59 12.77
CA PRO A 308 19.82 -9.22 13.65
C PRO A 308 19.02 -8.21 14.49
N GLU A 309 19.64 -7.11 14.92
CA GLU A 309 19.02 -6.03 15.68
C GLU A 309 18.01 -5.28 14.81
N GLN A 310 18.39 -4.93 13.58
CA GLN A 310 17.49 -4.30 12.61
C GLN A 310 16.31 -5.21 12.26
N GLN A 311 16.52 -6.53 12.09
CA GLN A 311 15.43 -7.48 11.86
C GLN A 311 14.47 -7.53 13.06
N TYR A 312 14.99 -7.44 14.28
CA TYR A 312 14.18 -7.36 15.49
C TYR A 312 13.34 -6.07 15.52
N ASP A 313 13.96 -4.91 15.32
CA ASP A 313 13.26 -3.61 15.34
C ASP A 313 12.18 -3.55 14.26
N GLU A 314 12.45 -4.04 13.06
CA GLU A 314 11.46 -4.17 11.99
C GLU A 314 10.30 -5.08 12.36
N TYR A 315 10.58 -6.25 12.95
CA TYR A 315 9.54 -7.17 13.39
C TYR A 315 8.63 -6.51 14.42
N VAL A 316 9.20 -5.83 15.41
CA VAL A 316 8.44 -5.09 16.43
C VAL A 316 7.57 -4.02 15.78
N MET A 317 8.15 -3.16 14.93
CA MET A 317 7.45 -2.08 14.24
C MET A 317 6.30 -2.60 13.37
N LEU A 318 6.56 -3.59 12.53
CA LEU A 318 5.56 -4.15 11.61
C LEU A 318 4.42 -4.82 12.37
N ARG A 319 4.73 -5.59 13.41
CA ARG A 319 3.73 -6.39 14.13
C ARG A 319 2.81 -5.54 15.01
N LEU A 320 3.33 -4.50 15.65
CA LEU A 320 2.50 -3.59 16.48
C LEU A 320 1.49 -2.77 15.67
N ARG A 321 1.72 -2.58 14.39
CA ARG A 321 0.79 -1.90 13.49
C ARG A 321 -0.37 -2.79 13.01
N THR A 322 -0.48 -4.00 13.57
CA THR A 322 -1.48 -4.98 13.13
C THR A 322 -2.24 -5.59 14.30
N MET A 323 -3.44 -6.08 14.04
CA MET A 323 -4.25 -6.82 15.01
C MET A 323 -3.59 -8.10 15.53
N TRP A 324 -2.61 -8.65 14.79
CA TRP A 324 -1.93 -9.90 15.17
C TRP A 324 -0.86 -9.68 16.24
N GLY A 325 -0.32 -8.49 16.37
CA GLY A 325 0.68 -8.14 17.38
C GLY A 325 2.01 -8.90 17.27
N ILE A 326 2.88 -8.72 18.27
CA ILE A 326 4.17 -9.39 18.40
C ILE A 326 3.96 -10.77 19.02
N ASP A 327 4.35 -11.82 18.31
CA ASP A 327 4.38 -13.19 18.85
C ASP A 327 5.75 -13.46 19.50
N LEU A 328 5.81 -13.46 20.82
CA LEU A 328 7.02 -13.69 21.61
C LEU A 328 7.57 -15.11 21.42
N LYS A 329 6.69 -16.09 21.17
CA LYS A 329 7.11 -17.46 20.91
C LYS A 329 7.79 -17.57 19.53
N TYR A 330 7.22 -16.93 18.52
CA TYR A 330 7.86 -16.80 17.20
C TYR A 330 9.23 -16.11 17.32
N MET A 331 9.27 -14.93 17.99
CA MET A 331 10.50 -14.17 18.20
C MET A 331 11.58 -15.00 18.89
N LYS A 332 11.22 -15.75 19.93
CA LYS A 332 12.15 -16.64 20.64
C LYS A 332 12.72 -17.75 19.73
N ARG A 333 11.87 -18.34 18.88
CA ARG A 333 12.25 -19.42 17.98
C ARG A 333 13.14 -18.93 16.83
N GLU A 334 12.78 -17.83 16.18
CA GLU A 334 13.42 -17.36 14.95
C GLU A 334 14.58 -16.38 15.21
N MET A 335 14.46 -15.52 16.23
CA MET A 335 15.43 -14.47 16.52
C MET A 335 16.28 -14.77 17.75
N GLY A 336 15.83 -15.68 18.60
CA GLY A 336 16.56 -16.15 19.78
C GLY A 336 16.08 -15.52 21.09
N ASN A 337 16.49 -16.16 22.20
CA ASN A 337 16.01 -15.84 23.54
C ASN A 337 16.39 -14.41 23.99
N ARG A 338 17.53 -13.87 23.53
CA ARG A 338 17.97 -12.51 23.92
C ARG A 338 16.95 -11.44 23.51
N PHE A 339 16.42 -11.52 22.28
CA PHE A 339 15.44 -10.57 21.77
C PHE A 339 14.07 -10.73 22.44
N SER A 340 13.61 -11.98 22.62
CA SER A 340 12.36 -12.23 23.33
C SER A 340 12.40 -11.69 24.77
N SER A 341 13.47 -11.96 25.52
CA SER A 341 13.61 -11.46 26.91
C SER A 341 13.72 -9.92 26.96
N HIS A 342 14.42 -9.30 26.00
CA HIS A 342 14.47 -7.84 25.90
C HIS A 342 13.08 -7.25 25.65
N CYS A 343 12.35 -7.78 24.65
CA CYS A 343 10.99 -7.34 24.33
C CYS A 343 10.05 -7.48 25.54
N GLU A 344 10.06 -8.64 26.24
CA GLU A 344 9.27 -8.87 27.44
C GLU A 344 9.59 -7.86 28.55
N GLN A 345 10.87 -7.59 28.80
CA GLN A 345 11.30 -6.63 29.81
C GLN A 345 10.83 -5.20 29.49
N LYS A 346 10.99 -4.78 28.23
CA LYS A 346 10.58 -3.45 27.74
C LYS A 346 9.06 -3.28 27.71
N ALA A 347 8.32 -4.35 27.47
CA ALA A 347 6.86 -4.34 27.43
C ALA A 347 6.20 -4.12 28.78
N GLN A 348 6.82 -4.58 29.89
CA GLN A 348 6.19 -4.53 31.23
C GLN A 348 5.75 -3.12 31.67
N PRO A 349 6.57 -2.05 31.54
CA PRO A 349 6.13 -0.69 31.89
C PRO A 349 4.96 -0.21 31.03
N LEU A 350 4.97 -0.54 29.73
CA LEU A 350 3.93 -0.14 28.76
C LEU A 350 2.59 -0.82 29.08
N ILE A 351 2.65 -2.10 29.46
CA ILE A 351 1.48 -2.87 29.92
C ILE A 351 0.93 -2.29 31.20
N ALA A 352 1.80 -1.97 32.17
CA ALA A 352 1.40 -1.37 33.45
C ALA A 352 0.74 0.00 33.27
N GLN A 353 1.10 0.74 32.21
CA GLN A 353 0.51 2.03 31.84
C GLN A 353 -0.75 1.90 30.97
N GLY A 354 -1.14 0.69 30.57
CA GLY A 354 -2.27 0.46 29.64
C GLY A 354 -2.02 0.87 28.19
N ARG A 355 -0.75 1.13 27.82
CA ARG A 355 -0.36 1.52 26.46
C ARG A 355 -0.10 0.32 25.55
N LEU A 356 0.11 -0.85 26.12
CA LEU A 356 0.31 -2.12 25.44
C LEU A 356 -0.52 -3.19 26.15
N SER A 357 -1.09 -4.09 25.38
CA SER A 357 -1.87 -5.22 25.90
C SER A 357 -1.13 -6.53 25.66
N GLN A 358 -1.36 -7.52 26.54
CA GLN A 358 -0.81 -8.86 26.40
C GLN A 358 -1.90 -9.91 26.55
N ASN A 359 -1.95 -10.85 25.61
CA ASN A 359 -2.77 -12.06 25.71
C ASN A 359 -1.86 -13.27 25.46
N LYS A 360 -1.55 -14.02 26.52
CA LYS A 360 -0.56 -15.12 26.50
C LYS A 360 0.79 -14.62 25.98
N GLU A 361 1.22 -15.14 24.83
CA GLU A 361 2.50 -14.84 24.18
C GLU A 361 2.40 -13.71 23.13
N ILE A 362 1.24 -13.06 23.01
CA ILE A 362 1.03 -11.99 22.02
C ILE A 362 0.97 -10.64 22.74
N LEU A 363 1.84 -9.72 22.31
CA LEU A 363 1.76 -8.30 22.66
C LEU A 363 1.06 -7.56 21.52
N TYR A 364 0.05 -6.75 21.82
CA TYR A 364 -0.75 -6.06 20.81
C TYR A 364 -1.25 -4.70 21.31
N LEU A 365 -1.63 -3.86 20.38
CA LEU A 365 -2.28 -2.57 20.63
C LEU A 365 -3.80 -2.73 20.49
N ASN A 366 -4.55 -2.05 21.32
CA ASN A 366 -5.98 -1.84 21.12
C ASN A 366 -6.17 -0.73 20.07
N ASP A 367 -7.36 -0.61 19.50
CA ASP A 367 -7.65 0.35 18.42
C ASP A 367 -7.33 1.81 18.79
N ASP A 368 -7.58 2.20 20.05
CA ASP A 368 -7.27 3.53 20.59
C ASP A 368 -5.78 3.82 20.71
N GLN A 369 -4.94 2.78 20.75
CA GLN A 369 -3.48 2.88 20.82
C GLN A 369 -2.80 2.74 19.45
N MET A 370 -3.51 2.24 18.45
CA MET A 370 -2.95 1.95 17.14
C MET A 370 -2.38 3.21 16.45
N LEU A 371 -3.00 4.37 16.67
CA LEU A 371 -2.52 5.67 16.16
C LEU A 371 -1.12 6.04 16.69
N PHE A 372 -0.75 5.51 17.87
CA PHE A 372 0.53 5.77 18.54
C PHE A 372 1.52 4.61 18.39
N ALA A 373 1.24 3.67 17.48
CA ALA A 373 2.01 2.44 17.32
C ALA A 373 3.53 2.69 17.14
N ASP A 374 3.91 3.72 16.39
CA ASP A 374 5.31 4.02 16.11
C ASP A 374 6.07 4.43 17.37
N GLY A 375 5.53 5.34 18.16
CA GLY A 375 6.15 5.76 19.40
C GLY A 375 6.21 4.64 20.46
N ILE A 376 5.23 3.71 20.47
CA ILE A 376 5.25 2.54 21.34
C ILE A 376 6.30 1.53 20.85
N ALA A 377 6.41 1.34 19.53
CA ALA A 377 7.41 0.45 18.95
C ALA A 377 8.86 0.91 19.25
N GLU A 378 9.14 2.21 19.13
CA GLU A 378 10.45 2.80 19.45
C GLU A 378 10.90 2.48 20.89
N GLU A 379 9.97 2.46 21.86
CA GLU A 379 10.28 2.11 23.25
C GLU A 379 10.64 0.63 23.44
N LEU A 380 10.27 -0.24 22.48
CA LEU A 380 10.58 -1.67 22.46
C LEU A 380 11.84 -2.00 21.65
N PHE A 381 12.38 -1.07 20.86
CA PHE A 381 13.56 -1.32 20.01
C PHE A 381 14.78 -1.74 20.82
N TRP A 382 15.70 -2.42 20.12
CA TRP A 382 16.92 -2.98 20.68
C TRP A 382 17.92 -1.93 21.17
#